data_4b8ab37361dcb3c5e8226e98f664f078
#
_entry.id   4b8ab37361dcb3c5e8226e98f664f078
#
_cell.length_a   1.000
_cell.length_b   1.000
_cell.length_c   1.000
_cell.angle_alpha   90.00
_cell.angle_beta   90.00
_cell.angle_gamma   90.00
#
_symmetry.space_group_name_H-M   'P 1'
#
loop_
_entity.id
_entity.type
_entity.pdbx_description
1 polymer ?
#
loop_
_entity_poly.entity_id
_entity_poly.type
_entity_poly.pdbx_seq_one_letter_code
_entity_poly.pdbx_strand_id
1 'polypeptide(L)'
;MNGFFSLLAVFYFAVVMPLQASEKRLPLKGEVFTIQKHTAFLILPDKSQAGKPIPWVWYAPTLRGLPANSEKWMFERFLEAGIAIGGVDVGESYGSPKGRAIYTALHEHLIKKRGLDKQACLLARSRGGLMLYCWAAENPDKVRCITGIYPVCNIASYPGIKRACGAYGLSAEELEAQLAKHNPIDRLELLAKAKVPIFHIHGDQDRVVPLDKNSALIKARYDKLGGSMMLEIVRGQGHNMWNGWFQSQALVDFVIKHATGLRLK
;
A
#
# COMPACT_ATOMS: atom_id res chain seq x y z
N MET A 1 38.46 70.97 6.19
CA MET A 1 38.41 69.71 7.02
C MET A 1 37.20 68.92 6.56
N ASN A 2 37.42 68.00 5.64
CA ASN A 2 36.35 67.12 5.07
C ASN A 2 36.47 65.74 5.68
N GLY A 3 35.47 65.40 6.53
CA GLY A 3 35.38 64.04 7.14
C GLY A 3 34.66 63.08 6.21
N PHE A 4 35.35 62.04 5.74
CA PHE A 4 34.76 60.88 5.04
C PHE A 4 34.19 59.92 6.07
N PHE A 5 32.86 59.73 6.05
CA PHE A 5 32.20 58.60 6.77
C PHE A 5 32.15 57.41 5.82
N SER A 6 32.95 56.37 6.17
CA SER A 6 32.90 55.09 5.48
C SER A 6 31.78 54.21 6.07
N LEU A 7 30.75 53.93 5.27
CA LEU A 7 29.65 53.05 5.66
C LEU A 7 30.10 51.60 5.41
N LEU A 8 30.32 50.83 6.48
CA LEU A 8 30.59 49.38 6.39
C LEU A 8 29.26 48.63 6.24
N ALA A 9 28.97 48.12 5.05
CA ALA A 9 27.82 47.25 4.83
C ALA A 9 28.16 45.82 5.27
N VAL A 10 27.51 45.38 6.35
CA VAL A 10 27.61 43.99 6.82
C VAL A 10 26.61 43.14 6.06
N PHE A 11 27.10 42.31 5.15
CA PHE A 11 26.27 41.30 4.46
C PHE A 11 26.08 40.10 5.37
N TYR A 12 24.86 39.91 5.88
CA TYR A 12 24.44 38.69 6.52
C TYR A 12 24.16 37.62 5.44
N PHE A 13 25.07 36.69 5.32
CA PHE A 13 24.81 35.42 4.58
C PHE A 13 23.94 34.53 5.45
N ALA A 14 22.64 34.45 5.19
CA ALA A 14 21.77 33.43 5.77
C ALA A 14 22.14 32.11 5.13
N VAL A 15 22.84 31.27 5.87
CA VAL A 15 23.07 29.85 5.49
C VAL A 15 21.70 29.14 5.59
N VAL A 16 21.03 28.98 4.46
CA VAL A 16 19.84 28.12 4.37
C VAL A 16 20.36 26.69 4.45
N MET A 17 20.35 26.10 5.65
CA MET A 17 20.57 24.66 5.80
C MET A 17 19.41 23.94 5.07
N PRO A 18 19.73 23.02 4.15
CA PRO A 18 18.69 22.22 3.54
C PRO A 18 17.99 21.42 4.64
N LEU A 19 16.67 21.55 4.71
CA LEU A 19 15.83 20.76 5.59
C LEU A 19 16.04 19.29 5.22
N GLN A 20 16.86 18.58 5.99
CA GLN A 20 17.17 17.18 5.75
C GLN A 20 15.86 16.41 5.91
N ALA A 21 15.28 15.94 4.82
CA ALA A 21 14.09 15.10 4.85
C ALA A 21 14.42 13.90 5.77
N SER A 22 13.62 13.71 6.84
CA SER A 22 13.86 12.64 7.78
C SER A 22 13.95 11.32 7.02
N GLU A 23 15.06 10.62 7.21
CA GLU A 23 15.31 9.32 6.59
C GLU A 23 14.20 8.32 6.97
N LYS A 24 13.72 7.55 5.99
CA LYS A 24 12.68 6.55 6.23
C LYS A 24 13.19 5.49 7.20
N ARG A 25 12.48 5.30 8.31
CA ARG A 25 12.78 4.26 9.30
C ARG A 25 11.88 3.06 9.07
N LEU A 26 12.47 1.87 9.05
CA LEU A 26 11.75 0.61 8.91
C LEU A 26 11.60 -0.05 10.29
N PRO A 27 10.52 -0.83 10.53
CA PRO A 27 10.33 -1.54 11.81
C PRO A 27 11.27 -2.72 11.99
N LEU A 28 11.93 -3.17 10.92
CA LEU A 28 12.88 -4.27 10.88
C LEU A 28 14.07 -3.89 9.98
N LYS A 29 15.17 -4.64 10.10
CA LYS A 29 16.35 -4.44 9.26
C LYS A 29 15.99 -4.62 7.79
N GLY A 30 16.27 -3.61 6.98
CA GLY A 30 15.99 -3.58 5.55
C GLY A 30 16.76 -2.47 4.87
N GLU A 31 16.59 -2.35 3.58
CA GLU A 31 17.19 -1.28 2.79
C GLU A 31 16.15 -0.26 2.35
N VAL A 32 16.58 0.98 2.26
CA VAL A 32 15.81 2.10 1.70
C VAL A 32 16.51 2.57 0.45
N PHE A 33 15.78 2.72 -0.63
CA PHE A 33 16.32 3.12 -1.93
C PHE A 33 15.31 4.02 -2.67
N THR A 34 15.64 4.41 -3.90
CA THR A 34 14.80 5.34 -4.66
C THR A 34 14.30 4.70 -5.95
N ILE A 35 13.01 4.84 -6.23
CA ILE A 35 12.36 4.49 -7.50
C ILE A 35 11.73 5.76 -8.07
N GLN A 36 12.17 6.22 -9.23
CA GLN A 36 11.66 7.44 -9.89
C GLN A 36 11.49 8.63 -8.92
N LYS A 37 12.52 8.89 -8.09
CA LYS A 37 12.52 9.92 -7.03
C LYS A 37 11.62 9.65 -5.82
N HIS A 38 10.95 8.50 -5.75
CA HIS A 38 10.13 8.08 -4.62
C HIS A 38 10.90 7.15 -3.70
N THR A 39 10.74 7.34 -2.40
CA THR A 39 11.37 6.48 -1.39
C THR A 39 10.72 5.11 -1.40
N ALA A 40 11.52 4.08 -1.67
CA ALA A 40 11.14 2.68 -1.64
C ALA A 40 11.91 1.94 -0.54
N PHE A 41 11.43 0.77 -0.18
CA PHE A 41 12.10 -0.09 0.78
C PHE A 41 11.96 -1.57 0.41
N LEU A 42 12.90 -2.37 0.92
CA LEU A 42 12.87 -3.83 0.83
C LEU A 42 13.44 -4.43 2.11
N ILE A 43 12.70 -5.37 2.70
CA ILE A 43 13.12 -6.18 3.85
C ILE A 43 13.17 -7.62 3.36
N LEU A 44 14.36 -8.20 3.36
CA LEU A 44 14.59 -9.57 2.89
C LEU A 44 14.58 -10.55 4.05
N PRO A 45 14.08 -11.79 3.86
CA PRO A 45 14.21 -12.84 4.85
C PRO A 45 15.67 -13.30 4.95
N ASP A 46 16.10 -13.73 6.14
CA ASP A 46 17.46 -14.27 6.35
C ASP A 46 17.70 -15.56 5.55
N LYS A 47 16.65 -16.32 5.28
CA LYS A 47 16.71 -17.57 4.53
C LYS A 47 15.77 -17.50 3.33
N SER A 48 16.31 -17.69 2.14
CA SER A 48 15.55 -17.88 0.91
C SER A 48 15.94 -19.20 0.26
N GLN A 49 15.06 -19.77 -0.54
CA GLN A 49 15.38 -20.99 -1.29
C GLN A 49 16.33 -20.64 -2.43
N ALA A 50 17.52 -21.20 -2.42
CA ALA A 50 18.53 -20.96 -3.45
C ALA A 50 17.97 -21.30 -4.85
N GLY A 51 18.17 -20.39 -5.80
CA GLY A 51 17.76 -20.57 -7.19
C GLY A 51 16.26 -20.39 -7.47
N LYS A 52 15.45 -20.02 -6.47
CA LYS A 52 14.02 -19.70 -6.67
C LYS A 52 13.75 -18.22 -6.44
N PRO A 53 12.78 -17.62 -7.17
CA PRO A 53 12.32 -16.27 -6.88
C PRO A 53 11.78 -16.18 -5.45
N ILE A 54 12.11 -15.09 -4.75
CA ILE A 54 11.69 -14.87 -3.36
C ILE A 54 10.23 -14.40 -3.36
N PRO A 55 9.29 -15.13 -2.71
CA PRO A 55 7.93 -14.64 -2.54
C PRO A 55 7.91 -13.36 -1.71
N TRP A 56 6.93 -12.49 -1.93
CA TRP A 56 6.94 -11.20 -1.27
C TRP A 56 5.56 -10.61 -1.01
N VAL A 57 5.51 -9.81 0.04
CA VAL A 57 4.38 -8.96 0.40
C VAL A 57 4.65 -7.54 -0.07
N TRP A 58 3.69 -6.97 -0.78
CA TRP A 58 3.73 -5.58 -1.17
C TRP A 58 2.87 -4.75 -0.22
N TYR A 59 3.51 -3.98 0.63
CA TYR A 59 2.88 -3.04 1.54
C TYR A 59 2.84 -1.65 0.91
N ALA A 60 1.67 -0.99 0.92
CA ALA A 60 1.50 0.35 0.40
C ALA A 60 1.61 1.41 1.52
N PRO A 61 2.76 2.08 1.71
CA PRO A 61 2.85 3.18 2.65
C PRO A 61 1.94 4.34 2.21
N THR A 62 1.15 4.85 3.14
CA THR A 62 0.25 5.99 2.91
C THR A 62 0.69 7.24 3.65
N LEU A 63 1.64 7.12 4.56
CA LEU A 63 2.29 8.18 5.33
C LEU A 63 3.79 7.92 5.37
N ARG A 64 4.60 8.96 5.51
CA ARG A 64 6.06 8.87 5.58
C ARG A 64 6.59 7.90 6.64
N GLY A 65 5.92 7.82 7.81
CA GLY A 65 6.29 6.93 8.90
C GLY A 65 5.88 5.46 8.73
N LEU A 66 5.29 5.08 7.60
CA LEU A 66 4.88 3.70 7.33
C LEU A 66 5.88 2.98 6.41
N PRO A 67 6.08 1.65 6.60
CA PRO A 67 5.56 0.83 7.70
C PRO A 67 6.12 1.24 9.05
N ALA A 68 5.36 1.01 10.15
CA ALA A 68 5.71 1.38 11.50
C ALA A 68 5.82 0.14 12.41
N ASN A 69 6.07 0.34 13.71
CA ASN A 69 6.15 -0.77 14.66
C ASN A 69 4.85 -1.58 14.79
N SER A 70 3.71 -1.01 14.40
CA SER A 70 2.45 -1.76 14.36
C SER A 70 2.51 -2.95 13.41
N GLU A 71 3.19 -2.83 12.26
CA GLU A 71 3.31 -3.90 11.28
C GLU A 71 4.40 -4.92 11.63
N LYS A 72 5.26 -4.65 12.63
CA LYS A 72 6.44 -5.46 12.95
C LYS A 72 6.10 -6.93 13.18
N TRP A 73 5.08 -7.22 14.01
CA TRP A 73 4.70 -8.59 14.35
C TRP A 73 4.36 -9.44 13.12
N MET A 74 3.56 -8.94 12.20
CA MET A 74 3.21 -9.69 10.99
C MET A 74 4.38 -9.78 10.00
N PHE A 75 5.21 -8.74 9.92
CA PHE A 75 6.38 -8.76 9.06
C PHE A 75 7.42 -9.79 9.51
N GLU A 76 7.63 -9.95 10.82
CA GLU A 76 8.49 -11.00 11.37
C GLU A 76 8.02 -12.40 10.90
N ARG A 77 6.72 -12.69 10.94
CA ARG A 77 6.16 -13.98 10.51
C ARG A 77 6.29 -14.19 9.01
N PHE A 78 6.14 -13.15 8.22
CA PHE A 78 6.41 -13.24 6.77
C PHE A 78 7.89 -13.57 6.50
N LEU A 79 8.80 -12.90 7.17
CA LEU A 79 10.24 -13.15 7.02
C LEU A 79 10.63 -14.56 7.49
N GLU A 80 10.09 -15.03 8.62
CA GLU A 80 10.26 -16.40 9.12
C GLU A 80 9.78 -17.44 8.10
N ALA A 81 8.72 -17.14 7.34
CA ALA A 81 8.23 -17.97 6.25
C ALA A 81 9.01 -17.82 4.93
N GLY A 82 10.09 -17.05 4.91
CA GLY A 82 10.91 -16.81 3.72
C GLY A 82 10.29 -15.82 2.73
N ILE A 83 9.37 -14.95 3.19
CA ILE A 83 8.66 -13.97 2.37
C ILE A 83 9.26 -12.57 2.61
N ALA A 84 9.69 -11.90 1.56
CA ALA A 84 10.19 -10.52 1.62
C ALA A 84 9.03 -9.51 1.77
N ILE A 85 9.35 -8.29 2.24
CA ILE A 85 8.39 -7.19 2.29
C ILE A 85 8.96 -6.00 1.52
N GLY A 86 8.20 -5.46 0.58
CA GLY A 86 8.61 -4.29 -0.20
C GLY A 86 7.50 -3.27 -0.36
N GLY A 87 7.89 -2.04 -0.68
CA GLY A 87 6.93 -0.97 -0.94
C GLY A 87 7.59 0.31 -1.41
N VAL A 88 6.78 1.24 -1.91
CA VAL A 88 7.20 2.59 -2.33
C VAL A 88 6.21 3.62 -1.84
N ASP A 89 6.71 4.75 -1.38
CA ASP A 89 5.92 5.89 -0.93
C ASP A 89 5.54 6.76 -2.14
N VAL A 90 4.28 6.71 -2.52
CA VAL A 90 3.73 7.51 -3.62
C VAL A 90 2.89 8.71 -3.12
N GLY A 91 2.94 8.98 -1.81
CA GLY A 91 2.12 10.00 -1.17
C GLY A 91 0.63 9.71 -1.26
N GLU A 92 -0.20 10.74 -1.24
CA GLU A 92 -1.65 10.64 -1.36
C GLU A 92 -2.09 10.48 -2.82
N SER A 93 -1.66 9.39 -3.45
CA SER A 93 -2.01 9.12 -4.86
C SER A 93 -3.45 8.64 -5.07
N TYR A 94 -4.11 8.15 -4.01
CA TYR A 94 -5.46 7.58 -4.04
C TYR A 94 -5.70 6.56 -5.18
N GLY A 95 -4.62 5.89 -5.64
CA GLY A 95 -4.69 4.94 -6.75
C GLY A 95 -4.74 5.57 -8.14
N SER A 96 -4.36 6.85 -8.28
CA SER A 96 -4.31 7.56 -9.55
C SER A 96 -3.35 6.92 -10.57
N PRO A 97 -3.51 7.21 -11.88
CA PRO A 97 -2.62 6.69 -12.93
C PRO A 97 -1.15 6.97 -12.66
N LYS A 98 -0.82 8.16 -12.15
CA LYS A 98 0.56 8.53 -11.80
C LYS A 98 1.12 7.64 -10.67
N GLY A 99 0.33 7.40 -9.62
CA GLY A 99 0.71 6.50 -8.54
C GLY A 99 0.91 5.06 -9.01
N ARG A 100 0.01 4.56 -9.87
CA ARG A 100 0.13 3.21 -10.45
C ARG A 100 1.37 3.02 -11.32
N ALA A 101 1.79 4.06 -12.06
CA ALA A 101 3.02 4.02 -12.85
C ALA A 101 4.27 3.83 -11.96
N ILE A 102 4.33 4.52 -10.81
CA ILE A 102 5.42 4.34 -9.84
C ILE A 102 5.39 2.93 -9.22
N TYR A 103 4.20 2.39 -8.95
CA TYR A 103 4.03 1.02 -8.48
C TYR A 103 4.53 0.01 -9.53
N THR A 104 4.22 0.21 -10.79
CA THR A 104 4.74 -0.63 -11.88
C THR A 104 6.27 -0.58 -11.93
N ALA A 105 6.88 0.60 -11.78
CA ALA A 105 8.34 0.75 -11.76
C ALA A 105 8.99 0.04 -10.56
N LEU A 106 8.37 0.09 -9.36
CA LEU A 106 8.82 -0.69 -8.20
C LEU A 106 8.75 -2.19 -8.49
N HIS A 107 7.59 -2.68 -8.96
CA HIS A 107 7.39 -4.09 -9.28
C HIS A 107 8.47 -4.60 -10.24
N GLU A 108 8.67 -3.90 -11.35
CA GLU A 108 9.70 -4.27 -12.32
C GLU A 108 11.10 -4.28 -11.74
N HIS A 109 11.44 -3.29 -10.92
CA HIS A 109 12.74 -3.23 -10.26
C HIS A 109 12.95 -4.42 -9.32
N LEU A 110 11.95 -4.75 -8.48
CA LEU A 110 12.06 -5.85 -7.53
C LEU A 110 12.20 -7.21 -8.23
N ILE A 111 11.46 -7.43 -9.31
CA ILE A 111 11.55 -8.66 -10.10
C ILE A 111 12.90 -8.75 -10.82
N LYS A 112 13.26 -7.72 -11.61
CA LYS A 112 14.42 -7.76 -12.51
C LYS A 112 15.76 -7.63 -11.79
N LYS A 113 15.80 -6.91 -10.65
CA LYS A 113 17.04 -6.54 -9.97
C LYS A 113 17.23 -7.19 -8.60
N ARG A 114 16.14 -7.69 -7.99
CA ARG A 114 16.16 -8.22 -6.62
C ARG A 114 15.74 -9.69 -6.52
N GLY A 115 15.36 -10.31 -7.62
CA GLY A 115 15.01 -11.73 -7.68
C GLY A 115 13.72 -12.09 -6.97
N LEU A 116 12.78 -11.12 -6.79
CA LEU A 116 11.48 -11.42 -6.19
C LEU A 116 10.55 -12.12 -7.20
N ASP A 117 9.54 -12.83 -6.69
CA ASP A 117 8.53 -13.49 -7.51
C ASP A 117 7.73 -12.45 -8.31
N LYS A 118 7.39 -12.79 -9.56
CA LYS A 118 6.58 -11.94 -10.45
C LYS A 118 5.19 -11.63 -9.89
N GLN A 119 4.68 -12.46 -8.99
CA GLN A 119 3.39 -12.25 -8.33
C GLN A 119 3.59 -11.86 -6.88
N ALA A 120 3.03 -10.72 -6.47
CA ALA A 120 3.04 -10.20 -5.12
C ALA A 120 1.79 -10.58 -4.33
N CYS A 121 1.93 -10.78 -3.01
CA CYS A 121 0.82 -10.72 -2.07
C CYS A 121 0.63 -9.26 -1.65
N LEU A 122 -0.53 -8.66 -1.93
CA LEU A 122 -0.77 -7.26 -1.63
C LEU A 122 -1.31 -7.12 -0.20
N LEU A 123 -0.69 -6.24 0.60
CA LEU A 123 -1.15 -5.91 1.96
C LEU A 123 -1.63 -4.46 2.01
N ALA A 124 -2.94 -4.28 1.95
CA ALA A 124 -3.63 -3.01 1.89
C ALA A 124 -4.08 -2.58 3.28
N ARG A 125 -3.48 -1.53 3.84
CA ARG A 125 -3.96 -0.89 5.07
C ARG A 125 -4.63 0.43 4.76
N SER A 126 -5.88 0.63 5.22
CA SER A 126 -6.60 1.90 5.07
C SER A 126 -6.54 2.42 3.62
N ARG A 127 -6.07 3.63 3.38
CA ARG A 127 -5.91 4.25 2.05
C ARG A 127 -5.04 3.45 1.08
N GLY A 128 -4.14 2.61 1.59
CA GLY A 128 -3.37 1.68 0.77
C GLY A 128 -4.25 0.75 -0.07
N GLY A 129 -5.49 0.56 0.34
CA GLY A 129 -6.50 -0.17 -0.45
C GLY A 129 -6.70 0.44 -1.83
N LEU A 130 -6.96 1.76 -1.94
CA LEU A 130 -7.11 2.43 -3.24
C LEU A 130 -5.88 2.21 -4.12
N MET A 131 -4.69 2.34 -3.54
CA MET A 131 -3.43 2.27 -4.29
C MET A 131 -3.20 0.88 -4.86
N LEU A 132 -3.30 -0.16 -4.04
CA LEU A 132 -3.02 -1.53 -4.44
C LEU A 132 -4.13 -2.11 -5.32
N TYR A 133 -5.40 -1.88 -5.00
CA TYR A 133 -6.50 -2.39 -5.81
C TYR A 133 -6.56 -1.76 -7.20
N CYS A 134 -6.32 -0.42 -7.31
CA CYS A 134 -6.28 0.23 -8.63
C CYS A 134 -5.15 -0.32 -9.50
N TRP A 135 -3.98 -0.62 -8.91
CA TRP A 135 -2.88 -1.25 -9.63
C TRP A 135 -3.19 -2.71 -9.98
N ALA A 136 -3.74 -3.48 -9.03
CA ALA A 136 -4.08 -4.87 -9.20
C ALA A 136 -5.13 -5.09 -10.31
N ALA A 137 -6.11 -4.22 -10.40
CA ALA A 137 -7.14 -4.27 -11.45
C ALA A 137 -6.58 -4.15 -12.88
N GLU A 138 -5.38 -3.56 -13.02
CA GLU A 138 -4.67 -3.45 -14.31
C GLU A 138 -3.61 -4.55 -14.49
N ASN A 139 -3.24 -5.26 -13.42
CA ASN A 139 -2.16 -6.23 -13.41
C ASN A 139 -2.55 -7.52 -12.67
N PRO A 140 -3.70 -8.14 -12.94
CA PRO A 140 -4.20 -9.27 -12.17
C PRO A 140 -3.28 -10.49 -12.23
N ASP A 141 -2.52 -10.66 -13.32
CA ASP A 141 -1.53 -11.71 -13.53
C ASP A 141 -0.28 -11.57 -12.63
N LYS A 142 -0.07 -10.37 -12.06
CA LYS A 142 1.05 -10.05 -11.15
C LYS A 142 0.63 -10.11 -9.67
N VAL A 143 -0.58 -10.54 -9.38
CA VAL A 143 -1.12 -10.60 -8.01
C VAL A 143 -1.33 -12.04 -7.58
N ARG A 144 -0.71 -12.40 -6.46
CA ARG A 144 -0.84 -13.74 -5.84
C ARG A 144 -2.07 -13.82 -4.95
N CYS A 145 -2.26 -12.81 -4.12
CA CYS A 145 -3.45 -12.61 -3.28
C CYS A 145 -3.54 -11.15 -2.86
N ILE A 146 -4.70 -10.74 -2.34
CA ILE A 146 -4.89 -9.41 -1.74
C ILE A 146 -5.35 -9.59 -0.30
N THR A 147 -4.68 -8.91 0.64
CA THR A 147 -5.13 -8.81 2.03
C THR A 147 -5.40 -7.37 2.40
N GLY A 148 -6.37 -7.12 3.28
CA GLY A 148 -6.76 -5.78 3.68
C GLY A 148 -7.03 -5.66 5.18
N ILE A 149 -6.42 -4.66 5.80
CA ILE A 149 -6.74 -4.18 7.15
C ILE A 149 -7.56 -2.91 6.97
N TYR A 150 -8.87 -2.99 7.22
CA TYR A 150 -9.87 -1.92 6.96
C TYR A 150 -9.56 -1.11 5.69
N PRO A 151 -9.37 -1.77 4.53
CA PRO A 151 -8.90 -1.10 3.34
C PRO A 151 -9.96 -0.18 2.74
N VAL A 152 -9.53 0.97 2.23
CA VAL A 152 -10.38 1.82 1.40
C VAL A 152 -10.46 1.20 0.00
N CYS A 153 -11.67 0.88 -0.42
CA CYS A 153 -11.94 0.29 -1.73
C CYS A 153 -12.91 1.12 -2.58
N ASN A 154 -13.38 2.25 -2.04
CA ASN A 154 -14.35 3.12 -2.69
C ASN A 154 -13.97 4.59 -2.51
N ILE A 155 -13.53 5.22 -3.59
CA ILE A 155 -13.11 6.63 -3.65
C ILE A 155 -14.23 7.56 -3.16
N ALA A 156 -15.48 7.28 -3.50
CA ALA A 156 -16.62 8.09 -3.10
C ALA A 156 -16.89 8.04 -1.59
N SER A 157 -16.58 6.92 -0.90
CA SER A 157 -16.72 6.81 0.55
C SER A 157 -15.58 7.48 1.31
N TYR A 158 -14.35 7.31 0.82
CA TYR A 158 -13.14 7.91 1.34
C TYR A 158 -12.07 7.94 0.23
N PRO A 159 -11.34 9.02 0.04
CA PRO A 159 -11.40 10.30 0.76
C PRO A 159 -12.55 11.21 0.30
N GLY A 160 -13.39 10.75 -0.62
CA GLY A 160 -14.39 11.52 -1.35
C GLY A 160 -13.83 12.12 -2.64
N ILE A 161 -14.71 12.30 -3.62
CA ILE A 161 -14.36 12.75 -4.98
C ILE A 161 -13.56 14.06 -4.96
N LYS A 162 -14.05 15.07 -4.21
CA LYS A 162 -13.41 16.39 -4.14
C LYS A 162 -11.98 16.37 -3.61
N ARG A 163 -11.65 15.42 -2.71
CA ARG A 163 -10.29 15.28 -2.18
C ARG A 163 -9.39 14.49 -3.11
N ALA A 164 -9.96 13.50 -3.80
CA ALA A 164 -9.18 12.62 -4.67
C ALA A 164 -8.86 13.25 -6.03
N CYS A 165 -9.73 14.08 -6.59
CA CYS A 165 -9.69 14.53 -7.98
C CYS A 165 -8.34 15.13 -8.40
N GLY A 166 -7.72 15.96 -7.56
CA GLY A 166 -6.41 16.55 -7.84
C GLY A 166 -5.28 15.53 -8.06
N ALA A 167 -5.32 14.37 -7.38
CA ALA A 167 -4.35 13.29 -7.60
C ALA A 167 -4.51 12.64 -8.97
N TYR A 168 -5.71 12.71 -9.54
CA TYR A 168 -6.03 12.23 -10.88
C TYR A 168 -5.77 13.27 -11.99
N GLY A 169 -5.51 14.53 -11.62
CA GLY A 169 -5.39 15.64 -12.57
C GLY A 169 -6.74 16.02 -13.19
N LEU A 170 -7.84 15.81 -12.46
CA LEU A 170 -9.22 16.02 -12.91
C LEU A 170 -9.93 17.03 -11.98
N SER A 171 -11.02 17.62 -12.47
CA SER A 171 -11.99 18.28 -11.61
C SER A 171 -12.81 17.23 -10.83
N ALA A 172 -13.59 17.66 -9.84
CA ALA A 172 -14.46 16.73 -9.09
C ALA A 172 -15.53 16.10 -10.00
N GLU A 173 -16.12 16.89 -10.87
CA GLU A 173 -17.15 16.50 -11.84
C GLU A 173 -16.58 15.51 -12.87
N GLU A 174 -15.36 15.78 -13.37
CA GLU A 174 -14.68 14.88 -14.31
C GLU A 174 -14.32 13.54 -13.66
N LEU A 175 -13.85 13.54 -12.41
CA LEU A 175 -13.56 12.30 -11.70
C LEU A 175 -14.85 11.51 -11.41
N GLU A 176 -15.93 12.18 -11.02
CA GLU A 176 -17.23 11.54 -10.77
C GLU A 176 -17.78 10.89 -12.03
N ALA A 177 -17.74 11.58 -13.17
CA ALA A 177 -18.16 11.05 -14.47
C ALA A 177 -17.32 9.83 -14.94
N GLN A 178 -16.10 9.69 -14.45
CA GLN A 178 -15.18 8.60 -14.78
C GLN A 178 -14.95 7.61 -13.63
N LEU A 179 -15.73 7.72 -12.54
CA LEU A 179 -15.46 7.00 -11.30
C LEU A 179 -15.32 5.49 -11.50
N ALA A 180 -16.19 4.89 -12.30
CA ALA A 180 -16.16 3.45 -12.58
C ALA A 180 -14.84 2.98 -13.25
N LYS A 181 -14.12 3.87 -13.94
CA LYS A 181 -12.81 3.56 -14.53
C LYS A 181 -11.68 3.51 -13.50
N HIS A 182 -11.91 4.09 -12.32
CA HIS A 182 -10.87 4.30 -11.31
C HIS A 182 -11.18 3.62 -9.96
N ASN A 183 -12.45 3.44 -9.65
CA ASN A 183 -12.89 3.00 -8.35
C ASN A 183 -12.70 1.47 -8.16
N PRO A 184 -11.97 0.99 -7.16
CA PRO A 184 -11.72 -0.44 -6.95
C PRO A 184 -12.97 -1.31 -6.96
N ILE A 185 -14.05 -0.89 -6.28
CA ILE A 185 -15.31 -1.65 -6.21
C ILE A 185 -15.98 -1.86 -7.58
N ASP A 186 -15.60 -1.09 -8.59
CA ASP A 186 -16.17 -1.16 -9.95
C ASP A 186 -15.23 -1.89 -10.95
N ARG A 187 -14.07 -2.38 -10.49
CA ARG A 187 -13.01 -2.93 -11.32
C ARG A 187 -12.53 -4.32 -10.86
N LEU A 188 -13.44 -5.14 -10.38
CA LEU A 188 -13.13 -6.46 -9.81
C LEU A 188 -13.11 -7.61 -10.83
N GLU A 189 -13.65 -7.40 -12.03
CA GLU A 189 -13.88 -8.46 -13.02
C GLU A 189 -12.59 -9.19 -13.42
N LEU A 190 -11.52 -8.45 -13.74
CA LEU A 190 -10.26 -9.07 -14.14
C LEU A 190 -9.58 -9.82 -12.99
N LEU A 191 -9.73 -9.35 -11.75
CA LEU A 191 -9.24 -10.04 -10.56
C LEU A 191 -10.01 -11.35 -10.34
N ALA A 192 -11.34 -11.34 -10.51
CA ALA A 192 -12.17 -12.53 -10.38
C ALA A 192 -11.86 -13.55 -11.49
N LYS A 193 -11.70 -13.10 -12.73
CA LYS A 193 -11.28 -13.95 -13.86
C LYS A 193 -9.91 -14.59 -13.63
N ALA A 194 -8.98 -13.85 -13.04
CA ALA A 194 -7.66 -14.36 -12.64
C ALA A 194 -7.70 -15.21 -11.35
N LYS A 195 -8.88 -15.34 -10.70
CA LYS A 195 -9.10 -16.09 -9.46
C LYS A 195 -8.19 -15.63 -8.32
N VAL A 196 -7.93 -14.31 -8.22
CA VAL A 196 -7.11 -13.74 -7.16
C VAL A 196 -7.84 -13.90 -5.81
N PRO A 197 -7.31 -14.66 -4.84
CA PRO A 197 -7.96 -14.80 -3.54
C PRO A 197 -7.81 -13.52 -2.71
N ILE A 198 -8.86 -13.17 -1.98
CA ILE A 198 -8.92 -11.94 -1.17
C ILE A 198 -9.25 -12.28 0.28
N PHE A 199 -8.58 -11.62 1.23
CA PHE A 199 -8.90 -11.65 2.66
C PHE A 199 -8.92 -10.21 3.22
N HIS A 200 -10.03 -9.81 3.83
CA HIS A 200 -10.09 -8.55 4.59
C HIS A 200 -10.44 -8.81 6.04
N ILE A 201 -9.84 -8.01 6.93
CA ILE A 201 -10.25 -7.84 8.33
C ILE A 201 -10.74 -6.41 8.51
N HIS A 202 -11.97 -6.20 9.05
CA HIS A 202 -12.60 -4.90 9.12
C HIS A 202 -13.53 -4.79 10.32
N GLY A 203 -13.60 -3.62 10.95
CA GLY A 203 -14.47 -3.37 12.10
C GLY A 203 -15.88 -2.96 11.68
N ASP A 204 -16.89 -3.41 12.43
CA ASP A 204 -18.29 -3.06 12.19
C ASP A 204 -18.65 -1.63 12.64
N GLN A 205 -17.77 -0.99 13.44
CA GLN A 205 -17.93 0.38 13.93
C GLN A 205 -16.99 1.37 13.22
N ASP A 206 -16.44 1.00 12.05
CA ASP A 206 -15.57 1.89 11.29
C ASP A 206 -16.39 3.00 10.61
N ARG A 207 -16.29 4.22 11.16
CA ARG A 207 -16.97 5.42 10.64
C ARG A 207 -16.10 6.20 9.66
N VAL A 208 -14.80 5.93 9.59
CA VAL A 208 -13.87 6.60 8.67
C VAL A 208 -13.89 5.90 7.32
N VAL A 209 -13.83 4.57 7.35
CA VAL A 209 -13.91 3.70 6.18
C VAL A 209 -15.07 2.72 6.41
N PRO A 210 -16.33 3.13 6.15
CA PRO A 210 -17.49 2.31 6.47
C PRO A 210 -17.44 0.93 5.82
N LEU A 211 -17.63 -0.12 6.64
CA LEU A 211 -17.57 -1.52 6.22
C LEU A 211 -18.48 -1.81 5.02
N ASP A 212 -19.72 -1.33 5.07
CA ASP A 212 -20.77 -1.53 4.06
C ASP A 212 -20.42 -0.90 2.70
N LYS A 213 -19.62 0.19 2.71
CA LYS A 213 -19.20 0.91 1.51
C LYS A 213 -17.84 0.46 0.95
N ASN A 214 -17.14 -0.39 1.67
CA ASN A 214 -15.80 -0.85 1.32
C ASN A 214 -15.71 -2.39 1.33
N SER A 215 -15.22 -3.01 2.40
CA SER A 215 -14.93 -4.46 2.41
C SER A 215 -16.16 -5.34 2.17
N ALA A 216 -17.31 -5.01 2.76
CA ALA A 216 -18.55 -5.76 2.52
C ALA A 216 -19.04 -5.60 1.08
N LEU A 217 -18.92 -4.40 0.51
CA LEU A 217 -19.29 -4.16 -0.89
C LEU A 217 -18.36 -4.87 -1.87
N ILE A 218 -17.03 -4.88 -1.62
CA ILE A 218 -16.07 -5.69 -2.39
C ILE A 218 -16.50 -7.15 -2.35
N LYS A 219 -16.74 -7.70 -1.15
CA LYS A 219 -17.13 -9.11 -1.01
C LYS A 219 -18.38 -9.42 -1.81
N ALA A 220 -19.45 -8.64 -1.63
CA ALA A 220 -20.71 -8.87 -2.32
C ALA A 220 -20.57 -8.83 -3.85
N ARG A 221 -19.75 -7.92 -4.38
CA ARG A 221 -19.51 -7.81 -5.83
C ARG A 221 -18.58 -8.91 -6.33
N TYR A 222 -17.52 -9.21 -5.55
CA TYR A 222 -16.54 -10.21 -5.93
C TYR A 222 -17.12 -11.62 -5.98
N ASP A 223 -17.95 -11.97 -4.99
CA ASP A 223 -18.67 -13.25 -4.96
C ASP A 223 -19.61 -13.39 -6.17
N LYS A 224 -20.32 -12.32 -6.58
CA LYS A 224 -21.16 -12.32 -7.79
C LYS A 224 -20.37 -12.57 -9.07
N LEU A 225 -19.10 -12.19 -9.11
CA LEU A 225 -18.20 -12.43 -10.24
C LEU A 225 -17.53 -13.83 -10.17
N GLY A 226 -17.89 -14.65 -9.18
CA GLY A 226 -17.29 -15.98 -8.97
C GLY A 226 -15.90 -15.92 -8.34
N GLY A 227 -15.50 -14.77 -7.78
CA GLY A 227 -14.26 -14.62 -7.03
C GLY A 227 -14.34 -15.26 -5.64
N SER A 228 -13.20 -15.47 -4.99
CA SER A 228 -13.11 -16.02 -3.62
C SER A 228 -12.63 -14.94 -2.67
N MET A 229 -13.49 -14.51 -1.73
CA MET A 229 -13.14 -13.53 -0.71
C MET A 229 -13.60 -13.97 0.68
N MET A 230 -12.65 -13.94 1.62
CA MET A 230 -12.92 -14.04 3.06
C MET A 230 -13.00 -12.64 3.66
N LEU A 231 -13.99 -12.41 4.51
CA LEU A 231 -14.16 -11.16 5.25
C LEU A 231 -14.35 -11.47 6.73
N GLU A 232 -13.37 -11.11 7.53
CA GLU A 232 -13.44 -11.15 8.99
C GLU A 232 -13.97 -9.83 9.52
N ILE A 233 -15.12 -9.87 10.18
CA ILE A 233 -15.75 -8.67 10.79
C ILE A 233 -15.46 -8.69 12.28
N VAL A 234 -14.74 -7.66 12.77
CA VAL A 234 -14.40 -7.51 14.18
C VAL A 234 -15.43 -6.62 14.86
N ARG A 235 -16.23 -7.20 15.75
CA ARG A 235 -17.31 -6.49 16.44
C ARG A 235 -16.77 -5.44 17.40
N GLY A 236 -17.42 -4.27 17.41
CA GLY A 236 -17.09 -3.15 18.30
C GLY A 236 -15.84 -2.38 17.91
N GLN A 237 -15.15 -2.76 16.83
CA GLN A 237 -13.93 -2.08 16.38
C GLN A 237 -14.21 -1.07 15.27
N GLY A 238 -13.49 0.06 15.35
CA GLY A 238 -13.52 1.14 14.36
C GLY A 238 -12.21 1.31 13.62
N HIS A 239 -12.01 2.47 12.99
CA HIS A 239 -10.75 2.82 12.31
C HIS A 239 -9.69 3.27 13.31
N ASN A 240 -9.15 2.35 14.06
CA ASN A 240 -8.23 2.61 15.18
C ASN A 240 -6.93 1.80 15.06
N MET A 241 -6.04 1.95 16.05
CA MET A 241 -4.77 1.24 16.11
C MET A 241 -4.82 0.04 17.07
N TRP A 242 -5.96 -0.65 17.14
CA TRP A 242 -6.08 -1.87 17.95
C TRP A 242 -5.10 -2.93 17.47
N ASN A 243 -4.35 -3.54 18.39
CA ASN A 243 -3.29 -4.50 18.05
C ASN A 243 -3.79 -5.71 17.26
N GLY A 244 -5.04 -6.13 17.47
CA GLY A 244 -5.63 -7.25 16.75
C GLY A 244 -5.64 -7.08 15.22
N TRP A 245 -5.65 -5.84 14.71
CA TRP A 245 -5.48 -5.57 13.27
C TRP A 245 -4.14 -6.04 12.73
N PHE A 246 -3.09 -5.83 13.53
CA PHE A 246 -1.70 -6.05 13.14
C PHE A 246 -1.15 -7.40 13.63
N GLN A 247 -1.94 -8.13 14.43
CA GLN A 247 -1.60 -9.44 14.98
C GLN A 247 -2.64 -10.51 14.58
N SER A 248 -3.35 -10.30 13.46
CA SER A 248 -4.28 -11.30 12.93
C SER A 248 -3.51 -12.49 12.37
N GLN A 249 -3.55 -13.62 13.09
CA GLN A 249 -2.94 -14.87 12.64
C GLN A 249 -3.62 -15.37 11.36
N ALA A 250 -4.94 -15.22 11.24
CA ALA A 250 -5.69 -15.61 10.05
C ALA A 250 -5.22 -14.86 8.79
N LEU A 251 -4.94 -13.55 8.89
CA LEU A 251 -4.38 -12.77 7.80
C LEU A 251 -2.97 -13.24 7.43
N VAL A 252 -2.12 -13.47 8.44
CA VAL A 252 -0.75 -13.95 8.23
C VAL A 252 -0.76 -15.33 7.57
N ASP A 253 -1.57 -16.26 8.06
CA ASP A 253 -1.70 -17.61 7.51
C ASP A 253 -2.20 -17.59 6.06
N PHE A 254 -3.16 -16.73 5.76
CA PHE A 254 -3.65 -16.53 4.41
C PHE A 254 -2.52 -16.06 3.46
N VAL A 255 -1.71 -15.09 3.87
CA VAL A 255 -0.57 -14.61 3.07
C VAL A 255 0.46 -15.73 2.88
N ILE A 256 0.88 -16.41 3.96
CA ILE A 256 1.90 -17.48 3.89
C ILE A 256 1.43 -18.60 2.96
N LYS A 257 0.19 -19.05 3.12
CA LYS A 257 -0.41 -20.10 2.27
C LYS A 257 -0.31 -19.74 0.79
N HIS A 258 -0.69 -18.50 0.42
CA HIS A 258 -0.72 -18.11 -0.98
C HIS A 258 0.66 -17.74 -1.52
N ALA A 259 1.54 -17.12 -0.72
CA ALA A 259 2.88 -16.77 -1.11
C ALA A 259 3.78 -17.98 -1.36
N THR A 260 3.68 -19.00 -0.49
CA THR A 260 4.61 -20.15 -0.52
C THR A 260 4.01 -21.42 -1.11
N GLY A 261 2.69 -21.49 -1.25
CA GLY A 261 1.96 -22.72 -1.61
C GLY A 261 1.92 -23.78 -0.49
N LEU A 262 2.46 -23.47 0.69
CA LEU A 262 2.45 -24.37 1.83
C LEU A 262 1.03 -24.49 2.42
N ARG A 263 0.59 -25.70 2.72
CA ARG A 263 -0.57 -25.93 3.57
C ARG A 263 -0.10 -25.79 5.02
N LEU A 264 -0.57 -24.78 5.71
CA LEU A 264 -0.39 -24.69 7.16
C LEU A 264 -1.17 -25.86 7.80
N LYS A 265 -0.52 -26.57 8.71
CA LYS A 265 -1.11 -27.71 9.43
C LYS A 265 -2.08 -27.24 10.49
#